data_6ec241053e9346855d2e40ff9382676a
#
_entry.id   6ec241053e9346855d2e40ff9382676a
#
_cell.length_a   1.000
_cell.length_b   1.000
_cell.length_c   1.000
_cell.angle_alpha   90.00
_cell.angle_beta   90.00
_cell.angle_gamma   90.00
#
_symmetry.space_group_name_H-M   'P 1'
#
loop_
_entity.id
_entity.type
_entity.pdbx_description
1 polymer ?
#
loop_
_entity_poly.entity_id
_entity_poly.type
_entity_poly.pdbx_seq_one_letter_code
_entity_poly.pdbx_strand_id
1 'polypeptide(L)'
;MKMIKIIIGAVIILAFVFVLVSRFSRGQIMDGDGMVRTFEYTQITQEEAKEMMKKDDGHIIVDVRREDEYAEGHIPGAILIPNESIGTTPPEQLPEYDQIILIYCRSGRRSKEAAQKLADMGYENVYEFGGIIDWDGDVVKD
;
A
#
# COMPACT_ATOMS: atom_id res chain seq x y z
N MET A 1 -51.94 -1.98 6.18
CA MET A 1 -51.01 -0.84 6.40
C MET A 1 -49.87 -1.13 7.38
N LYS A 2 -50.04 -1.91 8.45
CA LYS A 2 -48.94 -2.24 9.40
C LYS A 2 -47.84 -3.12 8.79
N MET A 3 -48.17 -4.09 7.91
CA MET A 3 -47.17 -4.97 7.28
C MET A 3 -46.26 -4.24 6.28
N ILE A 4 -46.77 -3.26 5.53
CA ILE A 4 -45.99 -2.47 4.56
C ILE A 4 -44.95 -1.63 5.27
N LYS A 5 -45.28 -1.08 6.45
CA LYS A 5 -44.33 -0.30 7.26
C LYS A 5 -43.19 -1.16 7.81
N ILE A 6 -43.45 -2.42 8.15
CA ILE A 6 -42.44 -3.36 8.65
C ILE A 6 -41.48 -3.76 7.51
N ILE A 7 -41.99 -4.00 6.30
CA ILE A 7 -41.17 -4.36 5.13
C ILE A 7 -40.26 -3.20 4.72
N ILE A 8 -40.77 -1.95 4.70
CA ILE A 8 -39.98 -0.77 4.37
C ILE A 8 -38.87 -0.53 5.42
N GLY A 9 -39.21 -0.73 6.69
CA GLY A 9 -38.19 -0.62 7.78
C GLY A 9 -37.06 -1.65 7.65
N ALA A 10 -37.39 -2.91 7.33
CA ALA A 10 -36.42 -3.98 7.14
C ALA A 10 -35.53 -3.75 5.91
N VAL A 11 -36.07 -3.23 4.81
CA VAL A 11 -35.28 -2.90 3.59
C VAL A 11 -34.34 -1.73 3.86
N ILE A 12 -34.76 -0.72 4.61
CA ILE A 12 -33.91 0.42 4.96
C ILE A 12 -32.77 -0.03 5.89
N ILE A 13 -33.04 -0.89 6.86
CA ILE A 13 -32.02 -1.43 7.76
C ILE A 13 -31.00 -2.29 7.00
N LEU A 14 -31.47 -3.16 6.07
CA LEU A 14 -30.59 -3.96 5.21
C LEU A 14 -29.75 -3.11 4.27
N ALA A 15 -30.30 -2.05 3.69
CA ALA A 15 -29.56 -1.10 2.85
C ALA A 15 -28.53 -0.32 3.68
N PHE A 16 -28.85 0.06 4.91
CA PHE A 16 -27.92 0.77 5.80
C PHE A 16 -26.77 -0.14 6.26
N VAL A 17 -27.05 -1.41 6.56
CA VAL A 17 -26.04 -2.41 6.89
C VAL A 17 -25.16 -2.70 5.67
N PHE A 18 -25.73 -2.79 4.45
CA PHE A 18 -24.98 -3.02 3.23
C PHE A 18 -24.08 -1.82 2.88
N VAL A 19 -24.54 -0.58 3.07
CA VAL A 19 -23.72 0.63 2.90
C VAL A 19 -22.62 0.73 3.95
N LEU A 20 -22.87 0.31 5.20
CA LEU A 20 -21.86 0.23 6.24
C LEU A 20 -20.80 -0.85 5.92
N VAL A 21 -21.23 -2.03 5.47
CA VAL A 21 -20.31 -3.12 5.09
C VAL A 21 -19.51 -2.77 3.84
N SER A 22 -20.10 -2.09 2.85
CA SER A 22 -19.38 -1.66 1.65
C SER A 22 -18.41 -0.48 1.89
N ARG A 23 -18.60 0.30 2.96
CA ARG A 23 -17.62 1.29 3.41
C ARG A 23 -16.50 0.69 4.27
N PHE A 24 -16.68 -0.51 4.80
CA PHE A 24 -15.70 -1.22 5.62
C PHE A 24 -14.58 -1.88 4.80
N SER A 25 -14.56 -1.69 3.49
CA SER A 25 -13.70 -2.43 2.55
C SER A 25 -12.39 -1.74 2.15
N ARG A 26 -11.88 -0.77 2.94
CA ARG A 26 -10.57 -0.16 2.68
C ARG A 26 -9.78 -0.07 3.97
N GLY A 27 -8.79 -0.97 4.12
CA GLY A 27 -7.69 -0.81 5.07
C GLY A 27 -8.08 -0.46 6.51
N GLN A 28 -9.24 -0.90 6.97
CA GLN A 28 -9.70 -0.62 8.32
C GLN A 28 -9.41 -1.82 9.21
N ILE A 29 -8.47 -1.66 10.11
CA ILE A 29 -8.19 -2.64 11.16
C ILE A 29 -8.90 -2.18 12.43
N MET A 30 -9.72 -3.04 13.02
CA MET A 30 -10.25 -2.81 14.37
C MET A 30 -9.17 -3.22 15.37
N ASP A 31 -8.69 -2.28 16.16
CA ASP A 31 -7.85 -2.60 17.31
C ASP A 31 -8.70 -3.18 18.46
N GLY A 32 -8.02 -3.69 19.49
CA GLY A 32 -8.66 -4.33 20.63
C GLY A 32 -9.61 -3.41 21.42
N ASP A 33 -9.55 -2.10 21.19
CA ASP A 33 -10.41 -1.07 21.82
C ASP A 33 -11.61 -0.70 20.94
N GLY A 34 -11.78 -1.37 19.78
CA GLY A 34 -12.87 -1.11 18.83
C GLY A 34 -12.69 0.16 18.00
N MET A 35 -11.50 0.75 18.02
CA MET A 35 -11.17 1.90 17.19
C MET A 35 -10.79 1.45 15.78
N VAL A 36 -11.40 2.08 14.78
CA VAL A 36 -11.08 1.82 13.37
C VAL A 36 -9.87 2.66 12.99
N ARG A 37 -8.75 1.99 12.68
CA ARG A 37 -7.58 2.62 12.08
C ARG A 37 -7.63 2.46 10.57
N THR A 38 -7.47 3.57 9.86
CA THR A 38 -7.24 3.57 8.41
C THR A 38 -5.78 3.94 8.17
N PHE A 39 -5.09 3.11 7.41
CA PHE A 39 -3.75 3.41 6.98
C PHE A 39 -3.80 3.88 5.53
N GLU A 40 -3.01 4.90 5.24
CA GLU A 40 -2.84 5.44 3.90
C GLU A 40 -1.35 5.53 3.59
N TYR A 41 -0.99 5.34 2.33
CA TYR A 41 0.39 5.59 1.94
C TYR A 41 0.64 7.10 1.78
N THR A 42 1.88 7.51 1.95
CA THR A 42 2.33 8.88 1.75
C THR A 42 3.09 8.99 0.44
N GLN A 43 2.69 9.94 -0.39
CA GLN A 43 3.44 10.27 -1.61
C GLN A 43 4.53 11.28 -1.27
N ILE A 44 5.78 10.95 -1.61
CA ILE A 44 6.96 11.79 -1.37
C ILE A 44 7.71 12.07 -2.67
N THR A 45 8.57 13.07 -2.65
CA THR A 45 9.49 13.34 -3.76
C THR A 45 10.67 12.37 -3.77
N GLN A 46 11.35 12.26 -4.91
CA GLN A 46 12.57 11.44 -4.99
C GLN A 46 13.69 12.00 -4.12
N GLU A 47 13.75 13.32 -3.94
CA GLU A 47 14.71 13.94 -3.01
C GLU A 47 14.45 13.54 -1.56
N GLU A 48 13.19 13.57 -1.13
CA GLU A 48 12.80 13.08 0.21
C GLU A 48 13.13 11.60 0.37
N ALA A 49 12.87 10.78 -0.65
CA ALA A 49 13.22 9.36 -0.63
C ALA A 49 14.73 9.14 -0.47
N LYS A 50 15.58 9.90 -1.21
CA LYS A 50 17.04 9.85 -1.07
C LYS A 50 17.50 10.21 0.34
N GLU A 51 16.90 11.24 0.95
CA GLU A 51 17.23 11.61 2.33
C GLU A 51 16.81 10.51 3.34
N MET A 52 15.69 9.84 3.10
CA MET A 52 15.27 8.70 3.92
C MET A 52 16.22 7.51 3.76
N MET A 53 16.66 7.22 2.54
CA MET A 53 17.59 6.12 2.24
C MET A 53 18.98 6.28 2.87
N LYS A 54 19.37 7.49 3.27
CA LYS A 54 20.64 7.74 3.97
C LYS A 54 20.61 7.33 5.45
N LYS A 55 19.44 7.08 6.01
CA LYS A 55 19.26 6.76 7.42
C LYS A 55 19.43 5.26 7.64
N ASP A 56 20.08 4.91 8.75
CA ASP A 56 20.18 3.53 9.23
C ASP A 56 19.00 3.25 10.19
N ASP A 57 17.80 3.15 9.62
CA ASP A 57 16.54 3.02 10.35
C ASP A 57 15.77 1.73 10.00
N GLY A 58 16.41 0.82 9.26
CA GLY A 58 15.82 -0.45 8.86
C GLY A 58 14.79 -0.34 7.73
N HIS A 59 14.76 0.79 7.00
CA HIS A 59 13.87 0.94 5.84
C HIS A 59 14.12 -0.13 4.77
N ILE A 60 13.07 -0.47 4.04
CA ILE A 60 13.13 -1.39 2.91
C ILE A 60 12.73 -0.62 1.64
N ILE A 61 13.55 -0.71 0.60
CA ILE A 61 13.26 -0.16 -0.71
C ILE A 61 12.66 -1.26 -1.57
N VAL A 62 11.48 -1.04 -2.12
CA VAL A 62 10.71 -2.02 -2.89
C VAL A 62 10.54 -1.57 -4.33
N ASP A 63 11.08 -2.34 -5.25
CA ASP A 63 10.80 -2.22 -6.67
C ASP A 63 9.58 -3.11 -7.01
N VAL A 64 8.50 -2.49 -7.45
CA VAL A 64 7.27 -3.24 -7.80
C VAL A 64 7.11 -3.46 -9.30
N ARG A 65 8.20 -3.34 -10.06
CA ARG A 65 8.23 -3.65 -11.49
C ARG A 65 8.29 -5.17 -11.71
N ARG A 66 8.35 -5.57 -12.97
CA ARG A 66 8.57 -6.96 -13.34
C ARG A 66 10.04 -7.37 -13.13
N GLU A 67 10.27 -8.66 -13.05
CA GLU A 67 11.60 -9.24 -12.88
C GLU A 67 12.59 -8.83 -14.01
N ASP A 68 12.12 -8.81 -15.27
CA ASP A 68 12.93 -8.38 -16.42
C ASP A 68 13.34 -6.89 -16.30
N GLU A 69 12.45 -6.01 -15.84
CA GLU A 69 12.75 -4.61 -15.63
C GLU A 69 13.74 -4.40 -14.47
N TYR A 70 13.60 -5.16 -13.39
CA TYR A 70 14.51 -5.13 -12.24
C TYR A 70 15.92 -5.59 -12.63
N ALA A 71 16.05 -6.67 -13.38
CA ALA A 71 17.33 -7.21 -13.86
C ALA A 71 18.06 -6.24 -14.81
N GLU A 72 17.33 -5.44 -15.59
CA GLU A 72 17.93 -4.42 -16.45
C GLU A 72 18.57 -3.26 -15.66
N GLY A 73 18.15 -3.06 -14.41
CA GLY A 73 18.69 -2.05 -13.50
C GLY A 73 17.68 -1.64 -12.46
N HIS A 74 18.12 -1.49 -11.21
CA HIS A 74 17.29 -1.11 -10.07
C HIS A 74 18.07 -0.20 -9.11
N ILE A 75 17.34 0.46 -8.21
CA ILE A 75 17.95 1.32 -7.18
C ILE A 75 18.75 0.44 -6.21
N PRO A 76 19.99 0.81 -5.84
CA PRO A 76 20.82 0.02 -4.92
C PRO A 76 20.08 -0.31 -3.62
N GLY A 77 20.13 -1.58 -3.23
CA GLY A 77 19.46 -2.09 -2.02
C GLY A 77 17.95 -2.35 -2.17
N ALA A 78 17.36 -2.08 -3.32
CA ALA A 78 15.96 -2.41 -3.57
C ALA A 78 15.75 -3.92 -3.67
N ILE A 79 14.65 -4.41 -3.07
CA ILE A 79 14.16 -5.76 -3.27
C ILE A 79 13.01 -5.77 -4.27
N LEU A 80 12.88 -6.85 -5.01
CA LEU A 80 11.81 -7.02 -6.00
C LEU A 80 10.58 -7.64 -5.35
N ILE A 81 9.45 -6.94 -5.41
CA ILE A 81 8.11 -7.48 -5.11
C ILE A 81 7.17 -6.98 -6.20
N PRO A 82 6.95 -7.72 -7.28
CA PRO A 82 6.12 -7.27 -8.39
C PRO A 82 4.70 -6.87 -7.93
N ASN A 83 4.18 -5.76 -8.42
CA ASN A 83 2.84 -5.27 -8.07
C ASN A 83 1.76 -6.36 -8.24
N GLU A 84 1.88 -7.19 -9.27
CA GLU A 84 0.95 -8.26 -9.58
C GLU A 84 0.97 -9.40 -8.56
N SER A 85 2.07 -9.54 -7.79
CA SER A 85 2.19 -10.53 -6.71
C SER A 85 1.62 -10.04 -5.37
N ILE A 86 1.42 -8.73 -5.23
CA ILE A 86 0.83 -8.14 -4.03
C ILE A 86 -0.69 -8.32 -4.10
N GLY A 87 -1.19 -9.25 -3.32
CA GLY A 87 -2.62 -9.56 -3.17
C GLY A 87 -3.23 -8.93 -1.92
N THR A 88 -3.87 -9.76 -1.13
CA THR A 88 -4.49 -9.39 0.16
C THR A 88 -3.76 -9.95 1.36
N THR A 89 -2.72 -10.75 1.13
CA THR A 89 -1.86 -11.33 2.16
C THR A 89 -0.53 -10.60 2.17
N PRO A 90 0.00 -10.24 3.33
CA PRO A 90 1.30 -9.59 3.46
C PRO A 90 2.42 -10.37 2.75
N PRO A 91 3.27 -9.70 1.97
CA PRO A 91 4.46 -10.33 1.39
C PRO A 91 5.41 -10.84 2.48
N GLU A 92 5.98 -12.03 2.30
CA GLU A 92 6.95 -12.60 3.25
C GLU A 92 8.20 -11.73 3.44
N GLN A 93 8.56 -10.95 2.42
CA GLN A 93 9.67 -10.01 2.45
C GLN A 93 9.42 -8.77 3.32
N LEU A 94 8.18 -8.55 3.74
CA LEU A 94 7.75 -7.41 4.55
C LEU A 94 7.08 -7.91 5.85
N PRO A 95 7.84 -8.51 6.78
CA PRO A 95 7.25 -9.17 7.95
C PRO A 95 6.69 -8.21 9.00
N GLU A 96 7.17 -6.96 9.04
CA GLU A 96 6.81 -6.00 10.08
C GLU A 96 5.88 -4.92 9.53
N TYR A 97 4.75 -4.68 10.19
CA TYR A 97 3.77 -3.69 9.75
C TYR A 97 4.19 -2.24 10.00
N ASP A 98 5.07 -1.99 10.95
CA ASP A 98 5.58 -0.68 11.35
C ASP A 98 6.90 -0.30 10.64
N GLN A 99 7.49 -1.19 9.84
CA GLN A 99 8.70 -0.90 9.09
C GLN A 99 8.48 0.20 8.04
N ILE A 100 9.52 0.97 7.77
CA ILE A 100 9.49 1.99 6.72
C ILE A 100 9.67 1.32 5.36
N ILE A 101 8.72 1.52 4.46
CA ILE A 101 8.70 0.95 3.11
C ILE A 101 8.74 2.08 2.10
N LEU A 102 9.79 2.12 1.28
CA LEU A 102 9.97 3.06 0.19
C LEU A 102 9.68 2.36 -1.13
N ILE A 103 8.63 2.76 -1.85
CA ILE A 103 8.13 2.04 -3.03
C ILE A 103 8.29 2.86 -4.29
N TYR A 104 8.77 2.23 -5.35
CA TYR A 104 8.81 2.80 -6.68
C TYR A 104 8.46 1.78 -7.77
N CYS A 105 8.16 2.28 -8.96
CA CYS A 105 8.05 1.45 -10.16
C CYS A 105 8.75 2.11 -11.35
N ARG A 106 8.22 1.96 -12.56
CA ARG A 106 8.79 2.61 -13.74
C ARG A 106 8.41 4.09 -13.81
N SER A 107 7.11 4.41 -13.66
CA SER A 107 6.54 5.75 -13.88
C SER A 107 5.57 6.22 -12.80
N GLY A 108 5.41 5.48 -11.70
CA GLY A 108 4.57 5.84 -10.56
C GLY A 108 3.18 5.18 -10.51
N ARG A 109 2.66 4.61 -11.61
CA ARG A 109 1.31 4.01 -11.62
C ARG A 109 1.23 2.74 -10.75
N ARG A 110 2.12 1.77 -11.00
CA ARG A 110 2.16 0.49 -10.26
C ARG A 110 2.57 0.68 -8.80
N SER A 111 3.46 1.63 -8.52
CA SER A 111 3.90 1.92 -7.15
C SER A 111 2.78 2.51 -6.29
N LYS A 112 1.94 3.38 -6.84
CA LYS A 112 0.74 3.89 -6.15
C LYS A 112 -0.27 2.79 -5.87
N GLU A 113 -0.50 1.90 -6.82
CA GLU A 113 -1.38 0.74 -6.65
C GLU A 113 -0.84 -0.22 -5.58
N ALA A 114 0.47 -0.54 -5.62
CA ALA A 114 1.12 -1.39 -4.63
C ALA A 114 1.12 -0.76 -3.23
N ALA A 115 1.42 0.54 -3.13
CA ALA A 115 1.40 1.28 -1.88
C ALA A 115 0.02 1.27 -1.23
N GLN A 116 -1.05 1.45 -2.02
CA GLN A 116 -2.42 1.36 -1.51
C GLN A 116 -2.76 -0.05 -1.02
N LYS A 117 -2.36 -1.09 -1.75
CA LYS A 117 -2.56 -2.48 -1.30
C LYS A 117 -1.88 -2.76 0.05
N LEU A 118 -0.64 -2.29 0.24
CA LEU A 118 0.07 -2.45 1.51
C LEU A 118 -0.58 -1.65 2.64
N ALA A 119 -0.98 -0.40 2.39
CA ALA A 119 -1.72 0.40 3.37
C ALA A 119 -3.05 -0.29 3.75
N ASP A 120 -3.78 -0.84 2.78
CA ASP A 120 -5.03 -1.59 3.02
C ASP A 120 -4.81 -2.86 3.86
N MET A 121 -3.61 -3.44 3.83
CA MET A 121 -3.20 -4.57 4.70
C MET A 121 -2.79 -4.14 6.11
N GLY A 122 -2.62 -2.83 6.37
CA GLY A 122 -2.26 -2.28 7.67
C GLY A 122 -0.80 -1.89 7.86
N TYR A 123 0.00 -1.83 6.80
CA TYR A 123 1.34 -1.26 6.87
C TYR A 123 1.27 0.24 7.18
N GLU A 124 1.99 0.67 8.21
CA GLU A 124 1.83 2.00 8.79
C GLU A 124 2.68 3.08 8.10
N ASN A 125 3.84 2.69 7.54
CA ASN A 125 4.85 3.61 7.05
C ASN A 125 5.20 3.34 5.59
N VAL A 126 4.21 3.50 4.70
CA VAL A 126 4.36 3.26 3.25
C VAL A 126 4.56 4.59 2.53
N TYR A 127 5.70 4.74 1.86
CA TYR A 127 6.10 5.94 1.12
C TYR A 127 6.30 5.62 -0.35
N GLU A 128 5.55 6.28 -1.22
CA GLU A 128 5.64 6.12 -2.68
C GLU A 128 6.38 7.31 -3.28
N PHE A 129 7.42 7.07 -4.10
CA PHE A 129 8.27 8.13 -4.65
C PHE A 129 8.40 8.15 -6.17
N GLY A 130 7.45 7.55 -6.88
CA GLY A 130 7.33 7.69 -8.34
C GLY A 130 8.03 6.60 -9.14
N GLY A 131 8.78 6.98 -10.12
CA GLY A 131 9.32 6.06 -11.11
C GLY A 131 10.82 6.20 -11.36
N ILE A 132 11.45 5.06 -11.69
CA ILE A 132 12.89 5.01 -12.00
C ILE A 132 13.26 5.80 -13.28
N ILE A 133 12.29 6.08 -14.16
CA ILE A 133 12.54 6.88 -15.36
C ILE A 133 12.97 8.32 -15.03
N ASP A 134 12.56 8.83 -13.88
CA ASP A 134 12.90 10.18 -13.41
C ASP A 134 13.99 10.15 -12.32
N TRP A 135 14.52 8.95 -12.01
CA TRP A 135 15.53 8.77 -10.97
C TRP A 135 16.90 9.23 -11.47
N ASP A 136 17.52 10.16 -10.77
CA ASP A 136 18.85 10.70 -11.06
C ASP A 136 19.95 10.16 -10.14
N GLY A 137 19.62 9.21 -9.26
CA GLY A 137 20.56 8.49 -8.41
C GLY A 137 21.17 7.27 -9.08
N ASP A 138 21.94 6.51 -8.32
CA ASP A 138 22.61 5.29 -8.81
C ASP A 138 21.58 4.21 -9.19
N VAL A 139 21.95 3.42 -10.19
CA VAL A 139 21.25 2.22 -10.66
C VAL A 139 22.27 1.09 -10.79
N VAL A 140 21.95 -0.05 -10.23
CA VAL A 140 22.81 -1.25 -10.28
C VAL A 140 22.11 -2.37 -11.04
N LYS A 141 22.89 -3.36 -11.47
CA LYS A 141 22.42 -4.63 -12.06
C LYS A 141 23.01 -5.76 -11.23
N ASP A 142 22.21 -6.78 -11.04
CA ASP A 142 22.66 -8.06 -10.44
C ASP A 142 23.29 -8.96 -11.50
#